data_455d650a5807f2887c2230f87aebdcad
#
_entry.id   455d650a5807f2887c2230f87aebdcad
#
_cell.length_a   1.000
_cell.length_b   1.000
_cell.length_c   1.000
_cell.angle_alpha   90.00
_cell.angle_beta   90.00
_cell.angle_gamma   90.00
#
_symmetry.space_group_name_H-M   'P 1'
#
loop_
_entity.id
_entity.type
_entity.pdbx_description
1 polymer ?
#
loop_
_entity_poly.entity_id
_entity_poly.type
_entity_poly.pdbx_seq_one_letter_code
_entity_poly.pdbx_strand_id
1 'polypeptide(L)'
;MRAPRRVRPSCRLRSKGAGPPEIFPMEAKHSKLIVLGSGPAGFTAAIYAARANLKPMLITGMDHGGQLMTTSEVDNWPSAVDGIQGPELMERLQKQAERFGTEVAFDMITSVDLSKRPFTLKGDMGGEYTCDALII
;
A
#
# COMPACT_ATOMS: atom_id res chain seq x y z
N MET A 1 63.48 46.96 -6.18
CA MET A 1 62.06 47.28 -5.88
C MET A 1 61.24 46.00 -5.94
N ARG A 2 60.83 45.42 -4.79
CA ARG A 2 60.03 44.23 -4.70
C ARG A 2 58.59 44.64 -4.39
N ALA A 3 57.63 44.24 -5.20
CA ALA A 3 56.23 44.51 -5.03
C ALA A 3 55.60 43.67 -3.86
N PRO A 4 54.64 44.15 -3.12
CA PRO A 4 54.05 43.45 -1.97
C PRO A 4 53.08 42.36 -2.43
N ARG A 5 53.15 41.19 -1.76
CA ARG A 5 52.22 40.05 -1.92
C ARG A 5 50.85 40.41 -1.37
N ARG A 6 49.83 40.31 -2.20
CA ARG A 6 48.42 40.39 -1.76
C ARG A 6 48.01 39.12 -1.00
N VAL A 7 47.64 39.29 0.26
CA VAL A 7 47.02 38.24 1.08
C VAL A 7 45.58 38.08 0.64
N ARG A 8 45.17 36.86 0.26
CA ARG A 8 43.79 36.53 -0.06
C ARG A 8 43.02 36.31 1.25
N PRO A 9 41.79 36.82 1.43
CA PRO A 9 40.97 36.53 2.59
C PRO A 9 40.48 35.08 2.54
N SER A 10 40.64 34.33 3.63
CA SER A 10 40.15 32.99 3.82
C SER A 10 38.63 33.00 3.87
N CYS A 11 38.01 32.36 2.89
CA CYS A 11 36.56 32.07 2.90
C CYS A 11 36.25 31.08 4.03
N ARG A 12 35.67 31.57 5.14
CA ARG A 12 35.09 30.70 6.18
C ARG A 12 33.80 30.11 5.64
N LEU A 13 33.79 28.84 5.27
CA LEU A 13 32.59 28.05 5.07
C LEU A 13 31.87 27.97 6.42
N ARG A 14 30.76 28.71 6.57
CA ARG A 14 29.78 28.46 7.62
C ARG A 14 29.12 27.12 7.31
N SER A 15 29.41 26.11 8.12
CA SER A 15 28.64 24.89 8.19
C SER A 15 27.22 25.28 8.68
N LYS A 16 26.26 25.34 7.77
CA LYS A 16 24.84 25.33 8.14
C LYS A 16 24.57 23.97 8.78
N GLY A 17 24.35 23.95 10.09
CA GLY A 17 23.89 22.77 10.79
C GLY A 17 22.64 22.25 10.07
N ALA A 18 22.69 20.99 9.63
CA ALA A 18 21.51 20.29 9.17
C ALA A 18 20.55 20.22 10.36
N GLY A 19 19.43 20.92 10.26
CA GLY A 19 18.31 20.73 11.18
C GLY A 19 17.85 19.28 11.12
N PRO A 20 17.12 18.80 12.16
CA PRO A 20 16.55 17.46 12.10
C PRO A 20 15.74 17.31 10.81
N PRO A 21 15.71 16.09 10.21
CA PRO A 21 14.96 15.88 8.98
C PRO A 21 13.51 16.30 9.20
N GLU A 22 13.03 17.24 8.39
CA GLU A 22 11.62 17.60 8.38
C GLU A 22 10.86 16.35 7.94
N ILE A 23 10.13 15.74 8.88
CA ILE A 23 9.18 14.66 8.59
C ILE A 23 8.00 15.34 7.92
N PHE A 24 8.00 15.36 6.59
CA PHE A 24 6.81 15.78 5.84
C PHE A 24 5.69 14.81 6.20
N PRO A 25 4.54 15.28 6.69
CA PRO A 25 3.40 14.41 6.88
C PRO A 25 3.06 13.77 5.53
N MET A 26 3.11 12.45 5.44
CA MET A 26 2.65 11.76 4.24
C MET A 26 1.17 12.08 4.08
N GLU A 27 0.80 12.65 2.93
CA GLU A 27 -0.58 12.99 2.63
C GLU A 27 -1.42 11.71 2.67
N ALA A 28 -2.52 11.74 3.44
CA ALA A 28 -3.38 10.58 3.60
C ALA A 28 -3.99 10.18 2.25
N LYS A 29 -3.78 8.93 1.84
CA LYS A 29 -4.29 8.41 0.59
C LYS A 29 -5.76 8.07 0.70
N HIS A 30 -6.61 8.75 -0.05
CA HIS A 30 -8.04 8.53 -0.03
C HIS A 30 -8.51 7.57 -1.12
N SER A 31 -9.39 6.63 -0.76
CA SER A 31 -10.14 5.78 -1.69
C SER A 31 -11.61 5.69 -1.26
N LYS A 32 -12.53 5.66 -2.21
CA LYS A 32 -13.97 5.47 -1.90
C LYS A 32 -14.24 4.19 -1.13
N LEU A 33 -13.51 3.12 -1.49
CA LEU A 33 -13.63 1.82 -0.88
C LEU A 33 -12.23 1.24 -0.63
N ILE A 34 -11.96 0.85 0.60
CA ILE A 34 -10.79 0.06 0.96
C ILE A 34 -11.23 -1.37 1.30
N VAL A 35 -10.47 -2.33 0.81
CA VAL A 35 -10.58 -3.75 1.17
C VAL A 35 -9.33 -4.13 1.96
N LEU A 36 -9.50 -4.58 3.20
CA LEU A 36 -8.40 -5.09 4.02
C LEU A 36 -8.27 -6.59 3.88
N GLY A 37 -7.10 -7.03 3.44
CA GLY A 37 -6.76 -8.42 3.27
C GLY A 37 -6.72 -8.85 1.80
N SER A 38 -5.66 -9.57 1.45
CA SER A 38 -5.35 -10.03 0.10
C SER A 38 -5.64 -11.54 -0.09
N GLY A 39 -6.46 -12.12 0.75
CA GLY A 39 -6.96 -13.47 0.53
C GLY A 39 -7.98 -13.56 -0.61
N PRO A 40 -8.48 -14.77 -0.94
CA PRO A 40 -9.43 -14.95 -2.05
C PRO A 40 -10.72 -14.15 -1.88
N ALA A 41 -11.19 -13.95 -0.65
CA ALA A 41 -12.36 -13.12 -0.35
C ALA A 41 -12.08 -11.64 -0.64
N GLY A 42 -10.92 -11.11 -0.22
CA GLY A 42 -10.53 -9.73 -0.45
C GLY A 42 -10.37 -9.41 -1.93
N PHE A 43 -9.65 -10.25 -2.69
CA PHE A 43 -9.55 -10.08 -4.14
C PHE A 43 -10.89 -10.20 -4.84
N THR A 44 -11.76 -11.13 -4.41
CA THR A 44 -13.11 -11.25 -4.96
C THR A 44 -13.91 -9.97 -4.74
N ALA A 45 -13.91 -9.44 -3.51
CA ALA A 45 -14.59 -8.18 -3.19
C ALA A 45 -14.03 -7.02 -4.05
N ALA A 46 -12.71 -6.91 -4.17
CA ALA A 46 -12.05 -5.89 -4.97
C ALA A 46 -12.41 -5.99 -6.46
N ILE A 47 -12.45 -7.19 -7.04
CA ILE A 47 -12.86 -7.43 -8.43
C ILE A 47 -14.27 -6.88 -8.68
N TYR A 48 -15.23 -7.25 -7.84
CA TYR A 48 -16.60 -6.79 -8.02
C TYR A 48 -16.78 -5.30 -7.79
N ALA A 49 -16.09 -4.73 -6.81
CA ALA A 49 -16.07 -3.29 -6.56
C ALA A 49 -15.45 -2.52 -7.75
N ALA A 50 -14.37 -3.01 -8.31
CA ALA A 50 -13.73 -2.42 -9.48
C ALA A 50 -14.64 -2.46 -10.71
N ARG A 51 -15.33 -3.59 -10.95
CA ARG A 51 -16.33 -3.71 -12.01
C ARG A 51 -17.53 -2.78 -11.83
N ALA A 52 -17.87 -2.44 -10.59
CA ALA A 52 -18.87 -1.40 -10.26
C ALA A 52 -18.31 0.03 -10.39
N ASN A 53 -17.10 0.20 -10.93
CA ASN A 53 -16.41 1.48 -11.12
C ASN A 53 -16.14 2.26 -9.81
N LEU A 54 -15.95 1.56 -8.70
CA LEU A 54 -15.66 2.17 -7.39
C LEU A 54 -14.18 2.48 -7.21
N LYS A 55 -13.30 1.97 -8.09
CA LYS A 55 -11.83 2.12 -8.01
C LYS A 55 -11.30 1.79 -6.61
N PRO A 56 -11.51 0.55 -6.14
CA PRO A 56 -11.15 0.17 -4.79
C PRO A 56 -9.62 0.13 -4.62
N MET A 57 -9.18 0.37 -3.38
CA MET A 57 -7.84 0.05 -2.92
C MET A 57 -7.90 -1.23 -2.08
N LEU A 58 -7.01 -2.18 -2.36
CA LEU A 58 -6.83 -3.38 -1.55
C LEU A 58 -5.52 -3.25 -0.78
N ILE A 59 -5.57 -3.38 0.55
CA ILE A 59 -4.37 -3.38 1.42
C ILE A 59 -4.09 -4.81 1.85
N THR A 60 -2.88 -5.30 1.57
CA THR A 60 -2.57 -6.74 1.61
C THR A 60 -2.47 -7.31 3.03
N GLY A 61 -1.96 -6.54 4.00
CA GLY A 61 -1.48 -7.06 5.27
C GLY A 61 -0.06 -7.67 5.14
N MET A 62 0.38 -8.39 6.17
CA MET A 62 1.71 -9.03 6.19
C MET A 62 1.80 -10.20 5.20
N ASP A 63 0.78 -11.05 5.18
CA ASP A 63 0.76 -12.26 4.37
C ASP A 63 0.04 -11.97 3.04
N HIS A 64 0.79 -11.47 2.07
CA HIS A 64 0.26 -11.24 0.73
C HIS A 64 -0.27 -12.53 0.11
N GLY A 65 -1.54 -12.54 -0.31
CA GLY A 65 -2.24 -13.71 -0.83
C GLY A 65 -2.84 -14.62 0.25
N GLY A 66 -2.54 -14.37 1.54
CA GLY A 66 -3.10 -15.09 2.66
C GLY A 66 -2.70 -16.56 2.71
N GLN A 67 -3.48 -17.37 3.41
CA GLN A 67 -3.17 -18.77 3.68
C GLN A 67 -3.07 -19.65 2.42
N LEU A 68 -3.70 -19.27 1.32
CA LEU A 68 -3.61 -20.04 0.08
C LEU A 68 -2.21 -20.03 -0.54
N MET A 69 -1.36 -19.06 -0.18
CA MET A 69 0.03 -19.04 -0.64
C MET A 69 0.86 -20.24 -0.15
N THR A 70 0.42 -20.88 0.93
CA THR A 70 1.05 -22.09 1.50
C THR A 70 0.25 -23.36 1.24
N THR A 71 -0.88 -23.27 0.54
CA THR A 71 -1.75 -24.42 0.22
C THR A 71 -1.33 -25.01 -1.12
N SER A 72 -1.02 -26.31 -1.12
CA SER A 72 -0.58 -27.01 -2.33
C SER A 72 -1.71 -27.23 -3.33
N GLU A 73 -2.87 -27.65 -2.87
CA GLU A 73 -4.00 -27.98 -3.74
C GLU A 73 -5.32 -27.43 -3.18
N VAL A 74 -6.09 -26.81 -4.05
CA VAL A 74 -7.40 -26.22 -3.73
C VAL A 74 -8.43 -26.83 -4.64
N ASP A 75 -9.23 -27.76 -4.09
CA ASP A 75 -10.24 -28.52 -4.83
C ASP A 75 -11.63 -27.87 -4.81
N ASN A 76 -11.83 -26.96 -3.89
CA ASN A 76 -13.15 -26.32 -3.65
C ASN A 76 -13.31 -24.94 -4.30
N TRP A 77 -12.38 -24.58 -5.21
CA TRP A 77 -12.54 -23.34 -5.96
C TRP A 77 -13.44 -23.54 -7.18
N PRO A 78 -14.53 -22.74 -7.33
CA PRO A 78 -15.39 -22.85 -8.49
C PRO A 78 -14.63 -22.72 -9.81
N SER A 79 -14.89 -23.58 -10.78
CA SER A 79 -14.24 -23.70 -12.08
C SER A 79 -12.83 -24.34 -12.11
N ALA A 80 -12.26 -24.69 -10.99
CA ALA A 80 -11.02 -25.49 -10.95
C ALA A 80 -11.38 -26.98 -10.90
N VAL A 81 -11.74 -27.56 -12.04
CA VAL A 81 -12.27 -28.95 -12.14
C VAL A 81 -11.25 -30.00 -11.70
N ASP A 82 -9.98 -29.76 -11.99
CA ASP A 82 -8.88 -30.64 -11.67
C ASP A 82 -8.06 -30.17 -10.47
N GLY A 83 -8.65 -29.28 -9.63
CA GLY A 83 -7.93 -28.56 -8.56
C GLY A 83 -7.06 -27.42 -9.12
N ILE A 84 -6.52 -26.62 -8.23
CA ILE A 84 -5.58 -25.53 -8.57
C ILE A 84 -4.59 -25.34 -7.42
N GLN A 85 -3.33 -25.03 -7.74
CA GLN A 85 -2.36 -24.66 -6.72
C GLN A 85 -2.73 -23.33 -6.08
N GLY A 86 -2.67 -23.25 -4.73
CA GLY A 86 -3.07 -22.05 -4.00
C GLY A 86 -2.35 -20.79 -4.47
N PRO A 87 -1.01 -20.76 -4.62
CA PRO A 87 -0.29 -19.60 -5.14
C PRO A 87 -0.74 -19.19 -6.55
N GLU A 88 -1.00 -20.17 -7.44
CA GLU A 88 -1.48 -19.89 -8.79
C GLU A 88 -2.86 -19.25 -8.78
N LEU A 89 -3.76 -19.73 -7.93
CA LEU A 89 -5.09 -19.16 -7.75
C LEU A 89 -4.98 -17.70 -7.30
N MET A 90 -4.13 -17.42 -6.30
CA MET A 90 -3.95 -16.07 -5.78
C MET A 90 -3.35 -15.11 -6.81
N GLU A 91 -2.39 -15.56 -7.60
CA GLU A 91 -1.84 -14.78 -8.71
C GLU A 91 -2.91 -14.43 -9.77
N ARG A 92 -3.76 -15.41 -10.12
CA ARG A 92 -4.87 -15.19 -11.06
C ARG A 92 -5.88 -14.16 -10.54
N LEU A 93 -6.24 -14.23 -9.24
CA LEU A 93 -7.16 -13.30 -8.61
C LEU A 93 -6.58 -11.88 -8.55
N GLN A 94 -5.31 -11.74 -8.20
CA GLN A 94 -4.62 -10.45 -8.19
C GLN A 94 -4.60 -9.82 -9.58
N LYS A 95 -4.13 -10.56 -10.59
CA LYS A 95 -4.09 -10.09 -11.99
C LYS A 95 -5.48 -9.66 -12.48
N GLN A 96 -6.52 -10.38 -12.06
CA GLN A 96 -7.89 -10.03 -12.42
C GLN A 96 -8.35 -8.74 -11.72
N ALA A 97 -8.04 -8.54 -10.45
CA ALA A 97 -8.36 -7.33 -9.71
C ALA A 97 -7.66 -6.09 -10.31
N GLU A 98 -6.36 -6.20 -10.58
CA GLU A 98 -5.56 -5.14 -11.20
C GLU A 98 -6.06 -4.80 -12.61
N ARG A 99 -6.43 -5.81 -13.41
CA ARG A 99 -7.01 -5.60 -14.75
C ARG A 99 -8.27 -4.75 -14.72
N PHE A 100 -9.07 -4.82 -13.66
CA PHE A 100 -10.27 -3.99 -13.48
C PHE A 100 -9.99 -2.66 -12.78
N GLY A 101 -8.73 -2.38 -12.42
CA GLY A 101 -8.32 -1.09 -11.85
C GLY A 101 -8.35 -1.05 -10.33
N THR A 102 -8.27 -2.20 -9.66
CA THR A 102 -7.97 -2.25 -8.22
C THR A 102 -6.54 -1.79 -7.99
N GLU A 103 -6.34 -0.86 -7.07
CA GLU A 103 -5.02 -0.50 -6.58
C GLU A 103 -4.63 -1.44 -5.43
N VAL A 104 -3.48 -2.10 -5.53
CA VAL A 104 -2.95 -2.97 -4.47
C VAL A 104 -1.86 -2.23 -3.72
N ALA A 105 -2.07 -2.02 -2.41
CA ALA A 105 -1.12 -1.40 -1.51
C ALA A 105 -0.52 -2.47 -0.57
N PHE A 106 0.80 -2.50 -0.51
CA PHE A 106 1.54 -3.40 0.38
C PHE A 106 1.79 -2.67 1.70
N ASP A 107 0.91 -2.85 2.67
CA ASP A 107 1.02 -2.27 4.01
C ASP A 107 0.25 -3.14 5.01
N MET A 108 0.57 -3.00 6.29
CA MET A 108 -0.15 -3.65 7.38
C MET A 108 -0.88 -2.59 8.19
N ILE A 109 -2.21 -2.66 8.25
CA ILE A 109 -3.00 -1.73 9.04
C ILE A 109 -2.94 -2.10 10.51
N THR A 110 -2.48 -1.17 11.34
CA THR A 110 -2.32 -1.33 12.79
C THR A 110 -3.46 -0.71 13.59
N SER A 111 -4.15 0.27 13.03
CA SER A 111 -5.31 0.88 13.68
C SER A 111 -6.32 1.42 12.67
N VAL A 112 -7.60 1.37 13.06
CA VAL A 112 -8.73 1.86 12.26
C VAL A 112 -9.63 2.71 13.15
N ASP A 113 -9.97 3.92 12.70
CA ASP A 113 -10.97 4.78 13.32
C ASP A 113 -12.25 4.78 12.49
N LEU A 114 -13.31 4.17 13.03
CA LEU A 114 -14.63 4.09 12.41
C LEU A 114 -15.65 5.07 13.01
N SER A 115 -15.22 5.96 13.91
CA SER A 115 -16.12 6.87 14.64
C SER A 115 -16.79 7.91 13.75
N LYS A 116 -16.13 8.27 12.65
CA LYS A 116 -16.62 9.26 11.68
C LYS A 116 -16.18 8.91 10.25
N ARG A 117 -16.89 9.44 9.27
CA ARG A 117 -16.49 9.33 7.85
C ARG A 117 -15.79 10.60 7.37
N PRO A 118 -14.78 10.50 6.50
CA PRO A 118 -14.17 9.25 6.02
C PRO A 118 -13.50 8.47 7.15
N PHE A 119 -13.54 7.13 7.10
CA PHE A 119 -12.83 6.27 8.03
C PHE A 119 -11.33 6.45 7.85
N THR A 120 -10.57 6.38 8.94
CA THR A 120 -9.12 6.57 8.90
C THR A 120 -8.42 5.28 9.30
N LEU A 121 -7.40 4.88 8.51
CA LEU A 121 -6.58 3.71 8.76
C LEU A 121 -5.12 4.14 8.84
N LYS A 122 -4.36 3.51 9.74
CA LYS A 122 -2.92 3.76 9.90
C LYS A 122 -2.15 2.50 9.61
N GLY A 123 -1.21 2.60 8.69
CA GLY A 123 -0.29 1.54 8.33
C GLY A 123 0.94 1.49 9.24
N ASP A 124 1.56 0.33 9.34
CA ASP A 124 2.78 0.10 10.12
C ASP A 124 3.99 0.84 9.53
N MET A 125 4.03 0.98 8.22
CA MET A 125 5.08 1.71 7.51
C MET A 125 4.88 3.23 7.50
N GLY A 126 3.96 3.75 8.33
CA GLY A 126 3.63 5.17 8.43
C GLY A 126 2.65 5.67 7.37
N GLY A 127 2.07 4.79 6.56
CA GLY A 127 1.01 5.12 5.62
C GLY A 127 -0.27 5.54 6.35
N GLU A 128 -0.91 6.62 5.90
CA GLU A 128 -2.25 6.99 6.33
C GLU A 128 -3.21 6.85 5.16
N TYR A 129 -4.35 6.19 5.43
CA TYR A 129 -5.38 5.94 4.43
C TYR A 129 -6.72 6.41 4.94
N THR A 130 -7.56 6.90 4.02
CA THR A 130 -8.96 7.26 4.34
C THR A 130 -9.92 6.64 3.35
N CYS A 131 -11.13 6.27 3.81
CA CYS A 131 -12.15 5.72 2.92
C CYS A 131 -13.57 6.07 3.37
N ASP A 132 -14.50 6.04 2.40
CA ASP A 132 -15.92 6.22 2.67
C ASP A 132 -16.58 4.90 3.11
N ALA A 133 -16.04 3.77 2.63
CA ALA A 133 -16.48 2.43 2.99
C ALA A 133 -15.28 1.50 3.18
N LEU A 134 -15.41 0.52 4.09
CA LEU A 134 -14.38 -0.45 4.43
C LEU A 134 -14.96 -1.85 4.39
N ILE A 135 -14.24 -2.79 3.77
CA ILE A 135 -14.46 -4.25 3.81
C ILE A 135 -13.27 -4.87 4.52
N ILE A 136 -13.52 -5.78 5.47
CA ILE A 136 -12.49 -6.50 6.22
C ILE A 136 -12.68 -8.00 6.01
#